data_d5d8916ca98bb60f8d5f21150a474b7d
#
_entry.id   d5d8916ca98bb60f8d5f21150a474b7d
#
_cell.length_a   1.000
_cell.length_b   1.000
_cell.length_c   1.000
_cell.angle_alpha   90.00
_cell.angle_beta   90.00
_cell.angle_gamma   90.00
#
_symmetry.space_group_name_H-M   'P 1'
#
loop_
_entity.id
_entity.type
_entity.pdbx_description
1 polymer ?
#
loop_
_entity_poly.entity_id
_entity_poly.type
_entity_poly.pdbx_seq_one_letter_code
_entity_poly.pdbx_strand_id
1 'polypeptide(L)'
;MGGKASLILVMGFAFTLGYISLNMNRLASRSTSNMALYNEITLSHNLAIAGANVGLAMLYQNSSQRGLLTDQTLTSGAFDNGRFVVRIDSINPTTLRMRSISRLTMSSSNVVGDTVEVFVSPQRRQTFTLFAYMSNFQSNSLFWITGDTIWGRTHTNGKLSISGSPVFMGKVTATGGFNKPPGTNPNHAIFKQGWETGTATIGFPNDLSEIVAAANSAGKWYGTDKIWVQLDPGTAANNDGWAYVYNAAGWNSANIIDSVDLSDPMFNGVIASSREVYVKGTLDGKLTVSSTERAMYIEDNVLNEKHPTDPTTDDVLGLVAEKDIVISNNAANNADCEIHGSLFSRKNSLIAENYNTRGICGDLRVVGSIVEDHAGATGTFNPGPPAVLTSGFASRFTYDERLSDNNFRPPFYPGFWAHGLEVVNWWESVRIPEFY
;
A
#
# COMPACT_ATOMS: atom_id res chain seq x y z
N MET A 1 52.95 71.33 -41.17
CA MET A 1 52.12 71.14 -39.95
C MET A 1 51.47 69.75 -39.79
N GLY A 2 51.76 68.80 -40.66
CA GLY A 2 51.09 67.48 -40.69
C GLY A 2 51.56 66.46 -39.61
N GLY A 3 52.83 66.55 -39.15
CA GLY A 3 53.38 65.51 -38.27
C GLY A 3 52.87 65.48 -36.82
N LYS A 4 52.43 66.60 -36.26
CA LYS A 4 51.93 66.67 -34.90
C LYS A 4 50.51 66.12 -34.79
N ALA A 5 49.64 66.31 -35.81
CA ALA A 5 48.28 65.82 -35.84
C ALA A 5 48.24 64.29 -35.99
N SER A 6 49.14 63.71 -36.82
CA SER A 6 49.21 62.27 -36.98
C SER A 6 49.70 61.57 -35.69
N LEU A 7 50.61 62.19 -34.96
CA LEU A 7 51.12 61.67 -33.69
C LEU A 7 50.05 61.61 -32.63
N ILE A 8 49.22 62.69 -32.52
CA ILE A 8 48.07 62.74 -31.59
C ILE A 8 47.06 61.66 -31.97
N LEU A 9 46.79 61.47 -33.24
CA LEU A 9 45.81 60.43 -33.70
C LEU A 9 46.34 59.04 -33.38
N VAL A 10 47.63 58.75 -33.61
CA VAL A 10 48.21 57.45 -33.26
C VAL A 10 48.20 57.20 -31.75
N MET A 11 48.56 58.23 -30.96
CA MET A 11 48.44 58.11 -29.48
C MET A 11 47.02 57.90 -29.02
N GLY A 12 46.06 58.65 -29.58
CA GLY A 12 44.61 58.44 -29.26
C GLY A 12 44.15 57.02 -29.59
N PHE A 13 44.53 56.49 -30.74
CA PHE A 13 44.23 55.10 -31.11
C PHE A 13 44.91 54.08 -30.19
N ALA A 14 46.16 54.30 -29.82
CA ALA A 14 46.88 53.43 -28.89
C ALA A 14 46.25 53.44 -27.48
N PHE A 15 45.80 54.59 -26.98
CA PHE A 15 45.06 54.68 -25.71
C PHE A 15 43.72 53.99 -25.74
N THR A 16 42.93 54.15 -26.84
CA THR A 16 41.63 53.50 -26.99
C THR A 16 41.79 52.01 -27.11
N LEU A 17 42.74 51.48 -27.88
CA LEU A 17 43.04 50.06 -27.97
C LEU A 17 43.53 49.50 -26.62
N GLY A 18 44.38 50.22 -25.89
CA GLY A 18 44.84 49.85 -24.57
C GLY A 18 43.65 49.77 -23.56
N TYR A 19 42.74 50.72 -23.60
CA TYR A 19 41.57 50.74 -22.75
C TYR A 19 40.61 49.58 -23.07
N ILE A 20 40.35 49.31 -24.35
CA ILE A 20 39.53 48.17 -24.80
C ILE A 20 40.19 46.85 -24.38
N SER A 21 41.50 46.70 -24.57
CA SER A 21 42.22 45.50 -24.18
C SER A 21 42.15 45.24 -22.66
N LEU A 22 42.30 46.27 -21.84
CA LEU A 22 42.18 46.17 -20.38
C LEU A 22 40.74 45.78 -19.96
N ASN A 23 39.72 46.34 -20.61
CA ASN A 23 38.33 45.98 -20.33
C ASN A 23 38.00 44.56 -20.79
N MET A 24 38.49 44.12 -21.94
CA MET A 24 38.35 42.75 -22.41
C MET A 24 39.01 41.74 -21.45
N ASN A 25 40.21 42.03 -20.97
CA ASN A 25 40.89 41.19 -19.98
C ASN A 25 40.10 41.13 -18.64
N ARG A 26 39.57 42.26 -18.20
CA ARG A 26 38.72 42.28 -16.99
C ARG A 26 37.42 41.46 -17.16
N LEU A 27 36.78 41.56 -18.32
CA LEU A 27 35.61 40.79 -18.66
C LEU A 27 35.93 39.29 -18.74
N ALA A 28 37.02 38.92 -19.42
CA ALA A 28 37.45 37.53 -19.50
C ALA A 28 37.78 36.95 -18.12
N SER A 29 38.50 37.69 -17.29
CA SER A 29 38.82 37.28 -15.90
C SER A 29 37.55 37.09 -15.06
N ARG A 30 36.60 38.03 -15.16
CA ARG A 30 35.29 37.91 -14.45
C ARG A 30 34.50 36.72 -14.96
N SER A 31 34.46 36.48 -16.27
CA SER A 31 33.76 35.34 -16.88
C SER A 31 34.34 34.03 -16.37
N THR A 32 35.69 33.91 -16.37
CA THR A 32 36.36 32.72 -15.84
C THR A 32 36.09 32.51 -14.35
N SER A 33 36.13 33.58 -13.56
CA SER A 33 35.84 33.50 -12.12
C SER A 33 34.39 33.09 -11.85
N ASN A 34 33.43 33.64 -12.61
CA ASN A 34 32.01 33.27 -12.48
C ASN A 34 31.80 31.81 -12.90
N MET A 35 32.45 31.33 -13.94
CA MET A 35 32.36 29.94 -14.38
C MET A 35 32.95 28.96 -13.35
N ALA A 36 34.09 29.34 -12.73
CA ALA A 36 34.65 28.56 -11.62
C ALA A 36 33.71 28.49 -10.43
N LEU A 37 33.19 29.66 -10.03
CA LEU A 37 32.21 29.72 -8.92
C LEU A 37 30.97 28.90 -9.20
N TYR A 38 30.42 28.99 -10.40
CA TYR A 38 29.24 28.16 -10.79
C TYR A 38 29.56 26.67 -10.71
N ASN A 39 30.74 26.26 -11.19
CA ASN A 39 31.14 24.86 -11.11
C ASN A 39 31.30 24.38 -9.66
N GLU A 40 31.91 25.20 -8.78
CA GLU A 40 32.05 24.87 -7.36
C GLU A 40 30.72 24.80 -6.61
N ILE A 41 29.76 25.70 -6.91
CA ILE A 41 28.40 25.63 -6.39
C ILE A 41 27.69 24.34 -6.85
N THR A 42 27.83 24.00 -8.14
CA THR A 42 27.24 22.76 -8.68
C THR A 42 27.83 21.51 -8.04
N LEU A 43 29.14 21.48 -7.84
CA LEU A 43 29.81 20.39 -7.14
C LEU A 43 29.37 20.26 -5.69
N SER A 44 29.23 21.38 -4.98
CA SER A 44 28.72 21.39 -3.61
C SER A 44 27.28 20.86 -3.54
N HIS A 45 26.43 21.28 -4.48
CA HIS A 45 25.06 20.78 -4.61
C HIS A 45 25.02 19.27 -4.86
N ASN A 46 25.77 18.79 -5.83
CA ASN A 46 25.87 17.35 -6.14
C ASN A 46 26.38 16.53 -4.93
N LEU A 47 27.29 17.10 -4.16
CA LEU A 47 27.82 16.47 -2.96
C LEU A 47 26.73 16.36 -1.85
N ALA A 48 25.87 17.39 -1.71
CA ALA A 48 24.74 17.34 -0.80
C ALA A 48 23.72 16.27 -1.22
N ILE A 49 23.42 16.17 -2.52
CA ILE A 49 22.55 15.12 -3.07
C ILE A 49 23.16 13.73 -2.83
N ALA A 50 24.45 13.56 -3.09
CA ALA A 50 25.13 12.29 -2.85
C ALA A 50 25.06 11.88 -1.37
N GLY A 51 25.28 12.83 -0.45
CA GLY A 51 25.10 12.61 0.98
C GLY A 51 23.69 12.20 1.36
N ALA A 52 22.67 12.85 0.79
CA ALA A 52 21.27 12.49 1.02
C ALA A 52 20.96 11.05 0.57
N ASN A 53 21.46 10.65 -0.60
CA ASN A 53 21.28 9.28 -1.10
C ASN A 53 22.00 8.25 -0.22
N VAL A 54 23.20 8.55 0.27
CA VAL A 54 23.92 7.68 1.22
C VAL A 54 23.11 7.55 2.52
N GLY A 55 22.60 8.66 3.05
CA GLY A 55 21.76 8.67 4.24
C GLY A 55 20.49 7.83 4.07
N LEU A 56 19.78 7.94 2.94
CA LEU A 56 18.62 7.13 2.62
C LEU A 56 18.96 5.64 2.56
N ALA A 57 20.08 5.29 1.91
CA ALA A 57 20.53 3.90 1.84
C ALA A 57 20.83 3.33 3.24
N MET A 58 21.46 4.10 4.12
CA MET A 58 21.72 3.69 5.50
C MET A 58 20.44 3.51 6.31
N LEU A 59 19.48 4.43 6.18
CA LEU A 59 18.17 4.31 6.83
C LEU A 59 17.38 3.11 6.29
N TYR A 60 17.51 2.80 5.02
CA TYR A 60 16.86 1.63 4.42
C TYR A 60 17.45 0.32 4.99
N GLN A 61 18.77 0.24 5.11
CA GLN A 61 19.47 -0.96 5.61
C GLN A 61 19.32 -1.14 7.13
N ASN A 62 19.28 -0.05 7.91
CA ASN A 62 19.28 -0.08 9.37
C ASN A 62 17.93 0.40 9.95
N SER A 63 17.00 -0.53 10.14
CA SER A 63 15.69 -0.23 10.73
C SER A 63 15.76 0.35 12.15
N SER A 64 16.80 0.00 12.92
CA SER A 64 17.03 0.53 14.27
C SER A 64 17.28 2.04 14.31
N GLN A 65 17.70 2.65 13.21
CA GLN A 65 17.92 4.10 13.10
C GLN A 65 16.68 4.88 12.67
N ARG A 66 15.53 4.22 12.60
CA ARG A 66 14.25 4.82 12.23
C ARG A 66 13.37 5.16 13.43
N GLY A 67 13.87 5.00 14.64
CA GLY A 67 13.16 5.36 15.88
C GLY A 67 13.04 6.87 16.09
N LEU A 68 12.42 7.26 17.20
CA LEU A 68 12.39 8.66 17.62
C LEU A 68 13.82 9.14 17.87
N LEU A 69 14.26 10.10 17.07
CA LEU A 69 15.63 10.63 17.09
C LEU A 69 15.59 12.12 17.44
N THR A 70 16.51 12.52 18.28
CA THR A 70 16.91 13.93 18.43
C THR A 70 17.95 14.24 17.35
N ASP A 71 18.10 15.49 16.94
CA ASP A 71 19.04 15.90 15.90
C ASP A 71 20.45 15.29 16.09
N GLN A 72 20.78 14.29 15.31
CA GLN A 72 22.04 13.56 15.40
C GLN A 72 22.67 13.32 14.01
N THR A 73 23.97 13.11 14.01
CA THR A 73 24.69 12.75 12.78
C THR A 73 24.40 11.29 12.43
N LEU A 74 23.81 11.07 11.26
CA LEU A 74 23.58 9.74 10.70
C LEU A 74 24.85 9.19 10.03
N THR A 75 25.47 10.01 9.21
CA THR A 75 26.72 9.67 8.49
C THR A 75 27.46 10.91 8.03
N SER A 76 28.69 10.74 7.66
CA SER A 76 29.53 11.77 7.03
C SER A 76 30.48 11.13 6.05
N GLY A 77 30.89 11.88 5.03
CA GLY A 77 31.85 11.42 4.04
C GLY A 77 32.64 12.58 3.47
N ALA A 78 33.79 12.25 2.88
CA ALA A 78 34.65 13.19 2.15
C ALA A 78 34.84 12.68 0.72
N PHE A 79 34.86 13.62 -0.21
CA PHE A 79 35.11 13.35 -1.60
C PHE A 79 35.92 14.51 -2.16
N ASP A 80 37.16 14.25 -2.59
CA ASP A 80 38.12 15.25 -3.05
C ASP A 80 38.25 16.42 -2.04
N ASN A 81 38.07 17.65 -2.46
CA ASN A 81 38.13 18.86 -1.62
C ASN A 81 36.81 19.15 -0.87
N GLY A 82 35.81 18.25 -0.95
CA GLY A 82 34.50 18.39 -0.36
C GLY A 82 34.21 17.35 0.70
N ARG A 83 33.29 17.69 1.59
CA ARG A 83 32.73 16.78 2.58
C ARG A 83 31.24 17.00 2.74
N PHE A 84 30.52 15.95 3.11
CA PHE A 84 29.13 16.05 3.53
C PHE A 84 28.92 15.50 4.93
N VAL A 85 27.90 16.00 5.60
CA VAL A 85 27.39 15.49 6.87
C VAL A 85 25.88 15.34 6.74
N VAL A 86 25.39 14.15 7.06
CA VAL A 86 23.95 13.88 7.07
C VAL A 86 23.47 13.86 8.51
N ARG A 87 22.54 14.74 8.83
CA ARG A 87 21.87 14.81 10.13
C ARG A 87 20.44 14.32 10.00
N ILE A 88 19.92 13.74 11.09
CA ILE A 88 18.55 13.22 11.14
C ILE A 88 17.90 13.59 12.45
N ASP A 89 16.64 13.96 12.39
CA ASP A 89 15.77 14.22 13.54
C ASP A 89 14.33 13.81 13.23
N SER A 90 13.57 13.46 14.27
CA SER A 90 12.13 13.20 14.17
C SER A 90 11.35 14.49 14.27
N ILE A 91 10.47 14.76 13.30
CA ILE A 91 9.50 15.83 13.36
C ILE A 91 8.26 15.37 14.15
N ASN A 92 7.84 14.13 13.91
CA ASN A 92 6.74 13.47 14.58
C ASN A 92 6.98 11.95 14.55
N PRO A 93 6.14 11.11 15.20
CA PRO A 93 6.33 9.66 15.24
C PRO A 93 6.37 8.97 13.88
N THR A 94 5.85 9.60 12.83
CA THR A 94 5.73 9.03 11.48
C THR A 94 6.59 9.73 10.44
N THR A 95 7.34 10.78 10.82
CA THR A 95 8.13 11.57 9.85
C THR A 95 9.49 11.92 10.43
N LEU A 96 10.52 11.51 9.74
CA LEU A 96 11.90 11.89 9.97
C LEU A 96 12.30 12.98 8.98
N ARG A 97 13.07 13.96 9.44
CA ARG A 97 13.77 14.92 8.59
C ARG A 97 15.23 14.55 8.51
N MET A 98 15.73 14.39 7.32
CA MET A 98 17.13 14.17 7.04
C MET A 98 17.70 15.38 6.29
N ARG A 99 18.80 15.93 6.80
CA ARG A 99 19.51 17.06 6.19
C ARG A 99 20.91 16.64 5.78
N SER A 100 21.18 16.67 4.49
CA SER A 100 22.53 16.47 3.95
C SER A 100 23.17 17.83 3.69
N ILE A 101 24.22 18.14 4.40
CA ILE A 101 24.93 19.42 4.37
C ILE A 101 26.30 19.18 3.75
N SER A 102 26.57 19.79 2.61
CA SER A 102 27.87 19.74 1.95
C SER A 102 28.73 20.94 2.31
N ARG A 103 30.03 20.77 2.21
CA ARG A 103 31.05 21.81 2.28
C ARG A 103 32.16 21.49 1.28
N LEU A 104 32.43 22.45 0.39
CA LEU A 104 33.51 22.38 -0.58
C LEU A 104 34.48 23.53 -0.31
N THR A 105 35.76 23.23 -0.14
CA THR A 105 36.78 24.26 -0.02
C THR A 105 37.24 24.68 -1.42
N MET A 106 37.02 25.95 -1.74
CA MET A 106 37.42 26.52 -3.05
C MET A 106 38.93 26.66 -3.18
N SER A 107 39.38 26.79 -4.41
CA SER A 107 40.76 27.17 -4.74
C SER A 107 41.17 28.52 -4.14
N SER A 108 40.21 29.40 -3.86
CA SER A 108 40.38 30.72 -3.19
C SER A 108 40.40 30.64 -1.67
N SER A 109 40.38 29.47 -1.05
CA SER A 109 40.23 29.21 0.37
C SER A 109 38.85 29.62 0.96
N ASN A 110 37.90 30.05 0.14
CA ASN A 110 36.53 30.24 0.54
C ASN A 110 35.82 28.88 0.63
N VAL A 111 34.78 28.81 1.42
CA VAL A 111 33.94 27.60 1.58
C VAL A 111 32.59 27.83 0.93
N VAL A 112 32.20 26.93 0.04
CA VAL A 112 30.82 26.87 -0.48
C VAL A 112 30.14 25.66 0.13
N GLY A 113 28.88 25.83 0.53
CA GLY A 113 28.06 24.75 1.07
C GLY A 113 26.67 24.76 0.46
N ASP A 114 26.02 23.62 0.50
CA ASP A 114 24.61 23.46 0.14
C ASP A 114 23.94 22.46 1.07
N THR A 115 22.62 22.49 1.11
CA THR A 115 21.83 21.62 1.98
C THR A 115 20.66 21.04 1.20
N VAL A 116 20.51 19.72 1.29
CA VAL A 116 19.34 18.97 0.81
C VAL A 116 18.58 18.46 2.03
N GLU A 117 17.30 18.79 2.11
CA GLU A 117 16.39 18.25 3.12
C GLU A 117 15.48 17.19 2.52
N VAL A 118 15.41 16.04 3.18
CA VAL A 118 14.57 14.91 2.78
C VAL A 118 13.68 14.54 3.95
N PHE A 119 12.38 14.53 3.70
CA PHE A 119 11.40 14.05 4.66
C PHE A 119 11.07 12.61 4.32
N VAL A 120 11.24 11.73 5.29
CA VAL A 120 11.04 10.31 5.10
C VAL A 120 10.06 9.76 6.12
N SER A 121 9.16 8.91 5.66
CA SER A 121 8.38 8.06 6.56
C SER A 121 9.16 6.76 6.78
N PRO A 122 9.50 6.42 8.03
CA PRO A 122 10.21 5.19 8.35
C PRO A 122 9.32 3.95 8.18
N GLN A 123 8.04 4.14 7.97
CA GLN A 123 7.05 3.11 7.78
C GLN A 123 6.13 3.52 6.63
N ARG A 124 6.02 2.66 5.63
CA ARG A 124 5.07 2.85 4.54
C ARG A 124 3.73 2.22 4.92
N ARG A 125 2.66 3.04 4.90
CA ARG A 125 1.31 2.50 5.04
C ARG A 125 0.93 1.77 3.75
N GLN A 126 0.61 0.49 3.89
CA GLN A 126 0.10 -0.36 2.81
C GLN A 126 -1.28 -0.88 3.20
N THR A 127 -2.08 -1.25 2.22
CA THR A 127 -3.36 -1.90 2.48
C THR A 127 -3.20 -3.42 2.42
N PHE A 128 -4.04 -4.10 3.16
CA PHE A 128 -4.07 -5.57 3.13
C PHE A 128 -4.53 -6.13 1.78
N THR A 129 -5.08 -5.30 0.91
CA THR A 129 -5.42 -5.68 -0.48
C THR A 129 -4.23 -6.14 -1.32
N LEU A 130 -2.98 -5.93 -0.87
CA LEU A 130 -1.78 -6.44 -1.54
C LEU A 130 -1.65 -7.96 -1.55
N PHE A 131 -2.42 -8.66 -0.73
CA PHE A 131 -2.36 -10.11 -0.62
C PHE A 131 -3.59 -10.74 -1.26
N ALA A 132 -3.38 -11.78 -2.06
CA ALA A 132 -4.45 -12.67 -2.47
C ALA A 132 -5.04 -13.39 -1.25
N TYR A 133 -4.13 -13.84 -0.37
CA TYR A 133 -4.48 -14.44 0.90
C TYR A 133 -3.47 -14.06 1.99
N MET A 134 -4.00 -13.67 3.14
CA MET A 134 -3.18 -13.44 4.34
C MET A 134 -3.90 -13.96 5.59
N SER A 135 -3.15 -14.65 6.46
CA SER A 135 -3.63 -15.04 7.79
C SER A 135 -2.63 -14.70 8.87
N ASN A 136 -3.12 -14.33 10.06
CA ASN A 136 -2.27 -14.17 11.23
C ASN A 136 -1.93 -15.53 11.84
N PHE A 137 -2.92 -16.43 11.88
CA PHE A 137 -2.77 -17.77 12.41
C PHE A 137 -3.49 -18.80 11.55
N GLN A 138 -2.87 -19.95 11.33
CA GLN A 138 -3.49 -21.10 10.71
C GLN A 138 -3.40 -22.32 11.64
N SER A 139 -4.54 -22.95 11.91
CA SER A 139 -4.59 -24.16 12.73
C SER A 139 -3.80 -25.30 12.10
N ASN A 140 -3.21 -26.15 12.93
CA ASN A 140 -2.53 -27.37 12.49
C ASN A 140 -3.48 -28.42 11.89
N SER A 141 -4.77 -28.25 12.02
CA SER A 141 -5.82 -29.11 11.44
C SER A 141 -6.42 -28.58 10.15
N LEU A 142 -6.09 -27.35 9.77
CA LEU A 142 -6.53 -26.71 8.52
C LEU A 142 -5.36 -26.67 7.54
N PHE A 143 -5.54 -27.28 6.37
CA PHE A 143 -4.46 -27.43 5.39
C PHE A 143 -4.87 -26.88 4.03
N TRP A 144 -3.91 -26.27 3.34
CA TRP A 144 -3.94 -26.15 1.89
C TRP A 144 -3.68 -27.55 1.30
N ILE A 145 -4.55 -28.02 0.42
CA ILE A 145 -4.54 -29.39 -0.06
C ILE A 145 -4.32 -29.48 -1.56
N THR A 146 -4.07 -30.70 -2.06
CA THR A 146 -4.04 -30.95 -3.50
C THR A 146 -5.37 -30.52 -4.14
N GLY A 147 -5.26 -29.70 -5.19
CA GLY A 147 -6.42 -29.10 -5.89
C GLY A 147 -6.64 -27.63 -5.53
N ASP A 148 -6.14 -27.18 -4.39
CA ASP A 148 -6.17 -25.75 -4.08
C ASP A 148 -5.19 -24.99 -4.97
N THR A 149 -5.62 -23.84 -5.50
CA THR A 149 -4.79 -22.93 -6.27
C THR A 149 -5.04 -21.52 -5.81
N ILE A 150 -3.96 -20.82 -5.43
CA ILE A 150 -4.01 -19.42 -5.00
C ILE A 150 -3.26 -18.57 -6.03
N TRP A 151 -3.97 -17.65 -6.65
CA TRP A 151 -3.42 -16.70 -7.60
C TRP A 151 -3.09 -15.40 -6.89
N GLY A 152 -1.80 -15.09 -6.73
CA GLY A 152 -1.30 -13.86 -6.12
C GLY A 152 -0.47 -14.11 -4.84
N ARG A 153 -0.06 -13.02 -4.21
CA ARG A 153 0.83 -13.07 -3.03
C ARG A 153 0.12 -13.66 -1.82
N THR A 154 0.78 -14.60 -1.17
CA THR A 154 0.28 -15.25 0.05
C THR A 154 1.21 -14.95 1.22
N HIS A 155 0.65 -14.59 2.36
CA HIS A 155 1.40 -14.39 3.61
C HIS A 155 0.71 -15.05 4.80
N THR A 156 1.50 -15.55 5.74
CA THR A 156 1.01 -15.90 7.07
C THR A 156 2.02 -15.50 8.14
N ASN A 157 1.54 -14.88 9.22
CA ASN A 157 2.36 -14.62 10.41
C ASN A 157 2.65 -15.91 11.18
N GLY A 158 1.80 -16.91 11.02
CA GLY A 158 1.97 -18.23 11.60
C GLY A 158 2.77 -19.20 10.73
N LYS A 159 2.41 -20.48 10.85
CA LYS A 159 2.90 -21.55 9.97
C LYS A 159 1.88 -21.79 8.87
N LEU A 160 2.34 -21.93 7.64
CA LEU A 160 1.50 -22.36 6.54
C LEU A 160 1.39 -23.90 6.57
N SER A 161 0.18 -24.40 6.81
CA SER A 161 -0.08 -25.83 6.85
C SER A 161 -0.42 -26.38 5.46
N ILE A 162 0.31 -27.39 5.01
CA ILE A 162 0.24 -27.93 3.66
C ILE A 162 0.03 -29.44 3.74
N SER A 163 -0.91 -29.97 2.93
CA SER A 163 -1.12 -31.39 2.75
C SER A 163 -1.32 -31.72 1.27
N GLY A 164 -0.42 -32.55 0.72
CA GLY A 164 -0.42 -32.83 -0.72
C GLY A 164 0.29 -31.74 -1.54
N SER A 165 -0.27 -31.42 -2.70
CA SER A 165 0.37 -30.56 -3.71
C SER A 165 -0.52 -29.37 -4.09
N PRO A 166 -0.84 -28.44 -3.17
CA PRO A 166 -1.49 -27.18 -3.54
C PRO A 166 -0.57 -26.33 -4.41
N VAL A 167 -1.15 -25.43 -5.20
CA VAL A 167 -0.42 -24.56 -6.14
C VAL A 167 -0.52 -23.11 -5.67
N PHE A 168 0.62 -22.48 -5.46
CA PHE A 168 0.75 -21.06 -5.17
C PHE A 168 1.37 -20.36 -6.38
N MET A 169 0.58 -19.57 -7.07
CA MET A 169 1.00 -18.87 -8.30
C MET A 169 1.83 -17.62 -7.99
N GLY A 170 1.57 -16.95 -6.86
CA GLY A 170 2.36 -15.84 -6.37
C GLY A 170 3.44 -16.21 -5.35
N LYS A 171 4.24 -15.24 -4.93
CA LYS A 171 5.25 -15.45 -3.87
C LYS A 171 4.55 -15.76 -2.54
N VAL A 172 5.06 -16.79 -1.84
CA VAL A 172 4.59 -17.19 -0.51
C VAL A 172 5.58 -16.75 0.55
N THR A 173 5.08 -16.12 1.61
CA THR A 173 5.87 -15.75 2.79
C THR A 173 5.22 -16.29 4.06
N ALA A 174 6.02 -16.81 4.98
CA ALA A 174 5.53 -17.36 6.25
C ALA A 174 6.51 -17.03 7.39
N THR A 175 6.06 -16.27 8.38
CA THR A 175 6.91 -15.91 9.51
C THR A 175 7.27 -17.16 10.35
N GLY A 176 6.29 -17.99 10.67
CA GLY A 176 6.47 -19.23 11.45
C GLY A 176 6.94 -20.44 10.62
N GLY A 177 7.15 -20.28 9.31
CA GLY A 177 7.55 -21.37 8.42
C GLY A 177 6.40 -22.25 7.95
N PHE A 178 6.67 -23.55 7.74
CA PHE A 178 5.69 -24.50 7.23
C PHE A 178 5.38 -25.58 8.25
N ASN A 179 4.13 -25.98 8.32
CA ASN A 179 3.71 -27.24 8.86
C ASN A 179 3.66 -28.24 7.68
N LYS A 180 4.49 -29.28 7.67
CA LYS A 180 4.85 -30.11 6.51
C LYS A 180 5.58 -29.30 5.41
N PRO A 181 6.87 -29.01 5.59
CA PRO A 181 7.64 -28.16 4.68
C PRO A 181 7.62 -28.66 3.22
N PRO A 182 7.80 -27.74 2.25
CA PRO A 182 7.95 -28.11 0.84
C PRO A 182 9.09 -29.10 0.63
N GLY A 183 8.93 -30.03 -0.29
CA GLY A 183 9.97 -31.02 -0.60
C GLY A 183 9.97 -32.27 0.30
N THR A 184 9.12 -32.34 1.32
CA THR A 184 8.95 -33.58 2.09
C THR A 184 7.96 -34.52 1.38
N ASN A 185 8.45 -35.70 0.97
CA ASN A 185 7.62 -36.73 0.34
C ASN A 185 6.55 -37.27 1.34
N PRO A 186 5.28 -37.45 0.96
CA PRO A 186 4.72 -37.34 -0.40
C PRO A 186 4.08 -35.98 -0.72
N ASN A 187 4.22 -34.99 0.11
CA ASN A 187 3.49 -33.71 0.04
C ASN A 187 4.39 -32.59 -0.45
N HIS A 188 4.17 -32.15 -1.68
CA HIS A 188 4.93 -31.10 -2.33
C HIS A 188 4.02 -29.95 -2.79
N ALA A 189 3.97 -28.85 -2.06
CA ALA A 189 3.37 -27.63 -2.58
C ALA A 189 4.17 -27.12 -3.79
N ILE A 190 3.45 -26.58 -4.78
CA ILE A 190 4.04 -25.99 -5.99
C ILE A 190 4.08 -24.49 -5.83
N PHE A 191 5.27 -23.92 -5.66
CA PHE A 191 5.50 -22.49 -5.51
C PHE A 191 6.05 -21.89 -6.80
N LYS A 192 5.20 -21.27 -7.61
CA LYS A 192 5.59 -20.74 -8.94
C LYS A 192 6.54 -19.56 -8.87
N GLN A 193 6.39 -18.70 -7.86
CA GLN A 193 7.26 -17.52 -7.62
C GLN A 193 8.12 -17.67 -6.34
N GLY A 194 8.31 -18.92 -5.91
CA GLY A 194 9.12 -19.23 -4.74
C GLY A 194 8.44 -18.91 -3.41
N TRP A 195 9.19 -19.16 -2.35
CA TRP A 195 8.73 -18.99 -0.99
C TRP A 195 9.86 -18.45 -0.09
N GLU A 196 9.47 -17.87 1.05
CA GLU A 196 10.40 -17.33 2.05
C GLU A 196 9.81 -17.55 3.45
N THR A 197 10.64 -17.96 4.40
CA THR A 197 10.25 -18.17 5.81
C THR A 197 11.07 -17.29 6.74
N GLY A 198 10.59 -17.12 7.97
CA GLY A 198 11.26 -16.23 8.91
C GLY A 198 11.10 -14.74 8.56
N THR A 199 10.12 -14.40 7.74
CA THR A 199 9.82 -13.01 7.40
C THR A 199 9.25 -12.26 8.60
N ALA A 200 9.32 -10.93 8.58
CA ALA A 200 8.72 -10.11 9.63
C ALA A 200 7.19 -10.31 9.68
N THR A 201 6.64 -10.26 10.88
CA THR A 201 5.19 -10.27 11.08
C THR A 201 4.55 -8.99 10.55
N ILE A 202 3.37 -9.12 10.00
CA ILE A 202 2.54 -7.99 9.55
C ILE A 202 1.45 -7.77 10.60
N GLY A 203 1.50 -6.63 11.28
CA GLY A 203 0.55 -6.30 12.33
C GLY A 203 -0.85 -6.02 11.78
N PHE A 204 -1.86 -6.64 12.39
CA PHE A 204 -3.26 -6.28 12.16
C PHE A 204 -3.61 -4.97 12.86
N PRO A 205 -4.57 -4.19 12.39
CA PRO A 205 -5.02 -2.98 13.07
C PRO A 205 -5.60 -3.33 14.45
N ASN A 206 -5.41 -2.44 15.42
CA ASN A 206 -5.91 -2.65 16.78
C ASN A 206 -7.45 -2.66 16.86
N ASP A 207 -8.09 -1.87 15.99
CA ASP A 207 -9.53 -1.72 15.90
C ASP A 207 -9.94 -1.26 14.49
N LEU A 208 -11.24 -1.02 14.29
CA LEU A 208 -11.81 -0.50 13.06
C LEU A 208 -12.28 0.97 13.21
N SER A 209 -11.65 1.73 14.11
CA SER A 209 -12.02 3.12 14.42
C SER A 209 -11.92 4.06 13.21
N GLU A 210 -11.01 3.83 12.27
CA GLU A 210 -10.92 4.60 11.03
C GLU A 210 -12.18 4.45 10.17
N ILE A 211 -12.74 3.24 10.08
CA ILE A 211 -14.00 2.97 9.36
C ILE A 211 -15.17 3.65 10.08
N VAL A 212 -15.21 3.54 11.42
CA VAL A 212 -16.26 4.21 12.23
C VAL A 212 -16.20 5.72 12.02
N ALA A 213 -15.01 6.32 12.06
CA ALA A 213 -14.84 7.75 11.82
C ALA A 213 -15.26 8.16 10.41
N ALA A 214 -14.92 7.38 9.39
CA ALA A 214 -15.31 7.61 8.01
C ALA A 214 -16.84 7.52 7.84
N ALA A 215 -17.48 6.48 8.39
CA ALA A 215 -18.91 6.31 8.33
C ALA A 215 -19.67 7.47 9.01
N ASN A 216 -19.14 8.01 10.12
CA ASN A 216 -19.73 9.15 10.84
C ASN A 216 -19.48 10.50 10.16
N SER A 217 -18.49 10.63 9.28
CA SER A 217 -18.15 11.92 8.64
C SER A 217 -19.00 12.16 7.39
N ALA A 218 -18.74 11.43 6.33
CA ALA A 218 -19.42 11.56 5.04
C ALA A 218 -19.92 10.20 4.52
N GLY A 219 -19.83 9.16 5.34
CA GLY A 219 -20.39 7.83 5.08
C GLY A 219 -21.77 7.64 5.67
N LYS A 220 -22.12 6.38 5.91
CA LYS A 220 -23.38 5.98 6.55
C LYS A 220 -23.08 5.12 7.77
N TRP A 221 -23.37 5.68 8.95
CA TRP A 221 -23.23 5.00 10.24
C TRP A 221 -24.58 4.65 10.83
N TYR A 222 -24.86 3.35 11.01
CA TYR A 222 -26.13 2.83 11.53
C TYR A 222 -26.09 2.46 13.03
N GLY A 223 -25.08 2.93 13.73
CA GLY A 223 -24.99 2.78 15.20
C GLY A 223 -25.00 1.32 15.63
N THR A 224 -25.95 0.98 16.49
CA THR A 224 -26.11 -0.37 17.05
C THR A 224 -27.22 -1.18 16.37
N ASP A 225 -27.59 -0.83 15.15
CA ASP A 225 -28.64 -1.54 14.43
C ASP A 225 -28.04 -2.66 13.58
N LYS A 226 -28.71 -3.81 13.53
CA LYS A 226 -28.50 -4.80 12.50
C LYS A 226 -28.99 -4.24 11.18
N ILE A 227 -28.19 -4.38 10.13
CA ILE A 227 -28.56 -3.92 8.80
C ILE A 227 -28.37 -5.00 7.76
N TRP A 228 -29.16 -4.93 6.71
CA TRP A 228 -29.04 -5.69 5.49
C TRP A 228 -28.70 -4.73 4.35
N VAL A 229 -27.65 -4.99 3.60
CA VAL A 229 -27.15 -4.14 2.51
C VAL A 229 -27.29 -4.90 1.20
N GLN A 230 -28.22 -4.47 0.36
CA GLN A 230 -28.38 -4.98 -0.99
C GLN A 230 -27.71 -4.03 -1.98
N LEU A 231 -26.75 -4.54 -2.70
CA LEU A 231 -26.08 -3.83 -3.77
C LEU A 231 -26.88 -3.98 -5.05
N ASP A 232 -27.04 -2.90 -5.79
CA ASP A 232 -27.81 -2.84 -7.04
C ASP A 232 -27.02 -1.97 -8.03
N PRO A 233 -26.68 -2.47 -9.22
CA PRO A 233 -25.90 -1.71 -10.21
C PRO A 233 -26.74 -0.64 -10.92
N GLY A 234 -28.00 -0.49 -10.57
CA GLY A 234 -28.89 0.46 -11.23
C GLY A 234 -29.30 0.02 -12.62
N THR A 235 -29.39 0.98 -13.52
CA THR A 235 -29.71 0.72 -14.93
C THR A 235 -28.48 1.01 -15.79
N ALA A 236 -28.20 0.17 -16.78
CA ALA A 236 -27.05 0.25 -17.70
C ALA A 236 -26.84 1.60 -18.44
N ALA A 237 -27.71 2.59 -18.24
CA ALA A 237 -27.63 3.91 -18.83
C ALA A 237 -26.88 4.92 -17.97
N ASN A 238 -26.71 4.63 -16.67
CA ASN A 238 -26.08 5.51 -15.69
C ASN A 238 -25.12 4.63 -14.88
N ASN A 239 -23.86 4.96 -14.78
CA ASN A 239 -22.90 4.33 -13.88
C ASN A 239 -23.24 4.69 -12.41
N ASP A 240 -24.47 4.45 -11.99
CA ASP A 240 -25.03 4.96 -10.74
C ASP A 240 -25.49 3.76 -9.88
N GLY A 241 -24.52 3.07 -9.27
CA GLY A 241 -24.81 2.00 -8.33
C GLY A 241 -25.52 2.51 -7.08
N TRP A 242 -26.37 1.66 -6.51
CA TRP A 242 -27.13 1.91 -5.29
C TRP A 242 -26.84 0.87 -4.22
N ALA A 243 -26.86 1.30 -2.97
CA ALA A 243 -26.90 0.40 -1.83
C ALA A 243 -28.19 0.65 -1.04
N TYR A 244 -29.10 -0.32 -1.09
CA TYR A 244 -30.32 -0.29 -0.30
C TYR A 244 -30.07 -0.90 1.07
N VAL A 245 -30.32 -0.12 2.11
CA VAL A 245 -30.14 -0.55 3.50
C VAL A 245 -31.48 -0.85 4.14
N TYR A 246 -31.60 -2.05 4.67
CA TYR A 246 -32.79 -2.54 5.33
C TYR A 246 -32.55 -2.68 6.84
N ASN A 247 -33.60 -2.54 7.62
CA ASN A 247 -33.58 -2.80 9.06
C ASN A 247 -33.57 -4.29 9.39
N ALA A 248 -33.56 -4.61 10.69
CA ALA A 248 -33.46 -5.97 11.21
C ALA A 248 -34.61 -6.92 10.83
N ALA A 249 -35.66 -6.47 10.14
CA ALA A 249 -36.73 -7.33 9.64
C ALA A 249 -36.39 -8.01 8.29
N GLY A 250 -35.24 -7.67 7.69
CA GLY A 250 -34.65 -8.37 6.53
C GLY A 250 -35.10 -7.83 5.16
N TRP A 251 -34.91 -8.65 4.13
CA TRP A 251 -35.02 -8.34 2.70
C TRP A 251 -36.44 -8.04 2.18
N ASN A 252 -37.16 -7.16 2.80
CA ASN A 252 -38.47 -6.72 2.32
C ASN A 252 -38.40 -5.22 2.00
N SER A 253 -38.87 -4.82 0.83
CA SER A 253 -38.84 -3.40 0.38
C SER A 253 -39.48 -2.44 1.38
N ALA A 254 -40.47 -2.91 2.17
CA ALA A 254 -41.07 -2.13 3.26
C ALA A 254 -40.10 -1.86 4.42
N ASN A 255 -38.99 -2.58 4.51
CA ASN A 255 -37.97 -2.46 5.55
C ASN A 255 -36.80 -1.60 5.13
N ILE A 256 -36.80 -1.02 3.93
CA ILE A 256 -35.75 -0.10 3.48
C ILE A 256 -35.75 1.14 4.35
N ILE A 257 -34.65 1.41 5.01
CA ILE A 257 -34.43 2.58 5.86
C ILE A 257 -33.56 3.65 5.20
N ASP A 258 -32.78 3.27 4.19
CA ASP A 258 -31.95 4.20 3.41
C ASP A 258 -31.71 3.64 2.00
N SER A 259 -31.48 4.55 1.05
CA SER A 259 -31.09 4.26 -0.32
C SER A 259 -29.89 5.15 -0.64
N VAL A 260 -28.71 4.56 -0.64
CA VAL A 260 -27.43 5.27 -0.79
C VAL A 260 -27.03 5.27 -2.25
N ASP A 261 -26.95 6.45 -2.84
CA ASP A 261 -26.40 6.66 -4.16
C ASP A 261 -24.87 6.59 -4.10
N LEU A 262 -24.27 5.61 -4.77
CA LEU A 262 -22.82 5.39 -4.75
C LEU A 262 -22.07 6.38 -5.65
N SER A 263 -22.77 7.07 -6.52
CA SER A 263 -22.21 8.13 -7.39
C SER A 263 -22.20 9.51 -6.72
N ASP A 264 -22.87 9.68 -5.58
CA ASP A 264 -22.91 10.95 -4.86
C ASP A 264 -21.50 11.38 -4.43
N PRO A 265 -20.94 12.48 -4.94
CA PRO A 265 -19.59 12.95 -4.57
C PRO A 265 -19.45 13.37 -3.10
N MET A 266 -20.57 13.54 -2.38
CA MET A 266 -20.56 13.81 -0.95
C MET A 266 -20.48 12.52 -0.11
N PHE A 267 -20.76 11.38 -0.68
CA PHE A 267 -20.65 10.09 -0.02
C PHE A 267 -19.20 9.57 -0.15
N ASN A 268 -18.58 9.21 0.98
CA ASN A 268 -17.18 8.80 1.00
C ASN A 268 -16.97 7.28 0.79
N GLY A 269 -18.00 6.55 0.42
CA GLY A 269 -17.92 5.13 0.10
C GLY A 269 -17.91 4.20 1.32
N VAL A 270 -18.42 4.59 2.49
CA VAL A 270 -18.45 3.73 3.68
C VAL A 270 -19.84 3.57 4.22
N ILE A 271 -20.28 2.30 4.36
CA ILE A 271 -21.51 1.89 5.07
C ILE A 271 -21.09 0.99 6.25
N ALA A 272 -21.45 1.35 7.47
CA ALA A 272 -21.01 0.58 8.62
C ALA A 272 -22.05 0.57 9.76
N SER A 273 -22.03 -0.53 10.52
CA SER A 273 -22.73 -0.69 11.79
C SER A 273 -21.85 -1.38 12.83
N SER A 274 -22.11 -1.18 14.11
CA SER A 274 -21.45 -1.97 15.17
C SER A 274 -22.07 -3.36 15.35
N ARG A 275 -23.18 -3.65 14.67
CA ARG A 275 -23.86 -4.95 14.74
C ARG A 275 -23.60 -5.79 13.50
N GLU A 276 -24.29 -6.94 13.45
CA GLU A 276 -24.23 -7.84 12.31
C GLU A 276 -24.71 -7.13 11.05
N VAL A 277 -23.97 -7.30 9.98
CA VAL A 277 -24.27 -6.77 8.65
C VAL A 277 -24.46 -7.92 7.68
N TYR A 278 -25.53 -7.91 6.93
CA TYR A 278 -25.89 -8.90 5.93
C TYR A 278 -25.73 -8.27 4.54
N VAL A 279 -25.04 -8.94 3.63
CA VAL A 279 -24.69 -8.37 2.30
C VAL A 279 -25.05 -9.32 1.18
N LYS A 280 -25.59 -8.80 0.08
CA LYS A 280 -25.75 -9.48 -1.20
C LYS A 280 -25.89 -8.50 -2.36
N GLY A 281 -25.80 -8.98 -3.59
CA GLY A 281 -26.14 -8.22 -4.79
C GLY A 281 -24.94 -7.85 -5.65
N THR A 282 -25.14 -6.88 -6.54
CA THR A 282 -24.15 -6.46 -7.54
C THR A 282 -23.78 -5.01 -7.33
N LEU A 283 -22.49 -4.75 -7.18
CA LEU A 283 -21.91 -3.42 -7.01
C LEU A 283 -21.64 -2.77 -8.36
N ASP A 284 -22.01 -1.51 -8.49
CA ASP A 284 -21.42 -0.57 -9.43
C ASP A 284 -20.88 0.62 -8.63
N GLY A 285 -19.54 0.80 -8.62
CA GLY A 285 -18.84 1.86 -7.91
C GLY A 285 -17.83 1.38 -6.83
N LYS A 286 -17.53 2.24 -5.86
CA LYS A 286 -16.51 2.00 -4.83
C LYS A 286 -17.12 2.05 -3.43
N LEU A 287 -17.06 0.92 -2.72
CA LEU A 287 -17.74 0.79 -1.43
C LEU A 287 -16.93 -0.05 -0.43
N THR A 288 -16.98 0.35 0.83
CA THR A 288 -16.62 -0.51 1.97
C THR A 288 -17.85 -0.69 2.84
N VAL A 289 -18.25 -1.94 3.04
CA VAL A 289 -19.30 -2.33 3.98
C VAL A 289 -18.65 -2.94 5.22
N SER A 290 -19.03 -2.49 6.41
CA SER A 290 -18.37 -2.97 7.63
C SER A 290 -19.32 -3.30 8.77
N SER A 291 -19.02 -4.42 9.44
CA SER A 291 -19.52 -4.79 10.77
C SER A 291 -18.37 -4.56 11.78
N THR A 292 -18.42 -3.44 12.52
CA THR A 292 -17.26 -2.98 13.28
C THR A 292 -17.06 -3.63 14.65
N GLU A 293 -18.01 -4.45 15.13
CA GLU A 293 -17.91 -5.19 16.40
C GLU A 293 -18.39 -6.64 16.30
N ARG A 294 -19.00 -7.03 15.18
CA ARG A 294 -19.67 -8.33 15.02
C ARG A 294 -19.24 -9.02 13.73
N ALA A 295 -19.96 -10.09 13.39
CA ALA A 295 -19.79 -10.82 12.14
C ALA A 295 -20.52 -10.12 10.98
N MET A 296 -20.05 -10.40 9.77
CA MET A 296 -20.73 -10.07 8.53
C MET A 296 -21.25 -11.36 7.89
N TYR A 297 -22.41 -11.31 7.26
CA TYR A 297 -23.04 -12.45 6.63
C TYR A 297 -23.22 -12.20 5.13
N ILE A 298 -22.74 -13.13 4.32
CA ILE A 298 -22.93 -13.14 2.88
C ILE A 298 -24.18 -14.00 2.61
N GLU A 299 -25.24 -13.35 2.15
CA GLU A 299 -26.56 -13.97 2.00
C GLU A 299 -26.82 -14.55 0.60
N ASP A 300 -26.09 -14.11 -0.38
CA ASP A 300 -26.10 -14.53 -1.78
C ASP A 300 -24.80 -14.05 -2.43
N ASN A 301 -24.64 -14.27 -3.72
CA ASN A 301 -23.53 -13.73 -4.48
C ASN A 301 -23.35 -12.23 -4.24
N VAL A 302 -22.08 -11.79 -4.18
CA VAL A 302 -21.68 -10.38 -4.09
C VAL A 302 -20.75 -10.10 -5.26
N LEU A 303 -21.28 -9.50 -6.30
CA LEU A 303 -20.59 -9.33 -7.57
C LEU A 303 -20.28 -7.87 -7.86
N ASN A 304 -19.35 -7.61 -8.76
CA ASN A 304 -19.26 -6.31 -9.44
C ASN A 304 -20.15 -6.34 -10.68
N GLU A 305 -20.61 -5.18 -11.13
CA GLU A 305 -21.40 -5.07 -12.38
C GLU A 305 -20.63 -5.70 -13.54
N LYS A 306 -19.36 -5.37 -13.66
CA LYS A 306 -18.43 -6.02 -14.58
C LYS A 306 -17.41 -6.86 -13.82
N HIS A 307 -17.13 -8.05 -14.32
CA HIS A 307 -16.15 -8.94 -13.70
C HIS A 307 -14.81 -8.23 -13.48
N PRO A 308 -14.08 -8.44 -12.36
CA PRO A 308 -12.79 -7.79 -12.07
C PRO A 308 -11.69 -7.95 -13.12
N THR A 309 -11.81 -8.94 -14.00
CA THR A 309 -10.89 -9.10 -15.15
C THR A 309 -11.23 -8.22 -16.35
N ASP A 310 -12.38 -7.54 -16.35
CA ASP A 310 -12.72 -6.57 -17.39
C ASP A 310 -11.92 -5.28 -17.14
N PRO A 311 -11.07 -4.84 -18.07
CA PRO A 311 -10.24 -3.64 -17.89
C PRO A 311 -11.03 -2.35 -17.80
N THR A 312 -12.33 -2.36 -18.13
CA THR A 312 -13.20 -1.18 -18.07
C THR A 312 -13.93 -1.02 -16.74
N THR A 313 -13.88 -2.02 -15.85
CA THR A 313 -14.52 -1.90 -14.54
C THR A 313 -13.69 -1.07 -13.59
N ASP A 314 -14.34 -0.18 -12.86
CA ASP A 314 -13.76 0.59 -11.75
C ASP A 314 -14.36 0.21 -10.40
N ASP A 315 -15.22 -0.81 -10.38
CA ASP A 315 -15.86 -1.34 -9.17
C ASP A 315 -14.84 -1.90 -8.20
N VAL A 316 -14.93 -1.48 -6.93
CA VAL A 316 -14.05 -1.96 -5.86
C VAL A 316 -14.84 -2.11 -4.55
N LEU A 317 -14.90 -3.31 -4.04
CA LEU A 317 -15.62 -3.63 -2.81
C LEU A 317 -14.67 -4.05 -1.69
N GLY A 318 -14.89 -3.47 -0.50
CA GLY A 318 -14.32 -3.93 0.76
C GLY A 318 -15.41 -4.49 1.68
N LEU A 319 -15.24 -5.70 2.15
CA LEU A 319 -16.09 -6.35 3.15
C LEU A 319 -15.27 -6.53 4.42
N VAL A 320 -15.58 -5.75 5.46
CA VAL A 320 -14.77 -5.68 6.67
C VAL A 320 -15.58 -6.06 7.90
N ALA A 321 -15.13 -7.08 8.61
CA ALA A 321 -15.76 -7.53 9.84
C ALA A 321 -14.77 -7.53 11.02
N GLU A 322 -15.25 -7.17 12.19
CA GLU A 322 -14.50 -7.34 13.43
C GLU A 322 -14.32 -8.81 13.78
N LYS A 323 -15.35 -9.63 13.49
CA LYS A 323 -15.36 -11.08 13.70
C LYS A 323 -15.37 -11.81 12.36
N ASP A 324 -16.16 -12.88 12.27
CA ASP A 324 -16.23 -13.69 11.07
C ASP A 324 -16.90 -12.99 9.90
N ILE A 325 -16.43 -13.32 8.69
CA ILE A 325 -17.21 -13.17 7.47
C ILE A 325 -17.82 -14.56 7.20
N VAL A 326 -19.12 -14.65 7.23
CA VAL A 326 -19.87 -15.92 7.26
C VAL A 326 -20.63 -16.08 5.95
N ILE A 327 -20.37 -17.15 5.20
CA ILE A 327 -21.23 -17.56 4.09
C ILE A 327 -22.44 -18.26 4.69
N SER A 328 -23.61 -17.62 4.67
CA SER A 328 -24.83 -18.08 5.32
C SER A 328 -25.27 -19.45 4.80
N ASN A 329 -25.80 -20.28 5.68
CA ASN A 329 -26.40 -21.55 5.29
C ASN A 329 -27.88 -21.34 4.93
N ASN A 330 -28.12 -20.87 3.73
CA ASN A 330 -29.43 -20.58 3.18
C ASN A 330 -29.62 -21.17 1.77
N ALA A 331 -30.81 -21.04 1.20
CA ALA A 331 -31.10 -21.63 -0.12
C ALA A 331 -30.24 -21.08 -1.25
N ALA A 332 -29.89 -19.80 -1.23
CA ALA A 332 -29.05 -19.16 -2.25
C ALA A 332 -27.62 -19.72 -2.21
N ASN A 333 -27.05 -19.88 -1.01
CA ASN A 333 -25.70 -20.34 -0.78
C ASN A 333 -25.59 -21.90 -0.67
N ASN A 334 -26.63 -22.65 -1.02
CA ASN A 334 -26.55 -24.11 -1.18
C ASN A 334 -26.17 -24.55 -2.60
N ALA A 335 -25.65 -23.65 -3.39
CA ALA A 335 -25.01 -23.82 -4.69
C ALA A 335 -23.67 -23.06 -4.70
N ASP A 336 -23.03 -22.95 -5.85
CA ASP A 336 -21.85 -22.08 -6.03
C ASP A 336 -22.13 -20.67 -5.46
N CYS A 337 -21.16 -20.13 -4.74
CA CYS A 337 -21.20 -18.77 -4.22
C CYS A 337 -20.00 -17.98 -4.75
N GLU A 338 -20.23 -16.79 -5.31
CA GLU A 338 -19.20 -15.97 -5.90
C GLU A 338 -19.15 -14.57 -5.23
N ILE A 339 -17.94 -14.13 -4.88
CA ILE A 339 -17.70 -12.86 -4.21
C ILE A 339 -16.59 -12.11 -4.95
N HIS A 340 -16.91 -10.90 -5.44
CA HIS A 340 -15.94 -9.96 -5.98
C HIS A 340 -15.64 -8.90 -4.93
N GLY A 341 -14.47 -8.95 -4.30
CA GLY A 341 -14.11 -7.96 -3.30
C GLY A 341 -12.94 -8.36 -2.41
N SER A 342 -12.56 -7.40 -1.58
CA SER A 342 -11.52 -7.55 -0.57
C SER A 342 -12.17 -7.83 0.79
N LEU A 343 -11.96 -9.02 1.32
CA LEU A 343 -12.52 -9.50 2.59
C LEU A 343 -11.49 -9.34 3.70
N PHE A 344 -11.91 -8.73 4.81
CA PHE A 344 -11.06 -8.54 5.99
C PHE A 344 -11.79 -8.94 7.26
N SER A 345 -11.35 -10.01 7.90
CA SER A 345 -11.79 -10.44 9.22
C SER A 345 -10.72 -10.13 10.26
N ARG A 346 -10.98 -9.15 11.14
CA ARG A 346 -9.96 -8.61 12.03
C ARG A 346 -9.56 -9.53 13.16
N LYS A 347 -10.50 -10.31 13.71
CA LYS A 347 -10.26 -11.19 14.87
C LYS A 347 -10.54 -12.66 14.62
N ASN A 348 -11.27 -12.96 13.56
CA ASN A 348 -11.70 -14.32 13.28
C ASN A 348 -11.40 -14.70 11.81
N SER A 349 -12.38 -15.25 11.09
CA SER A 349 -12.17 -16.02 9.88
C SER A 349 -13.19 -15.70 8.78
N LEU A 350 -12.86 -16.09 7.54
CA LEU A 350 -13.84 -16.36 6.51
C LEU A 350 -14.32 -17.82 6.67
N ILE A 351 -15.59 -18.03 6.96
CA ILE A 351 -16.16 -19.35 7.21
C ILE A 351 -17.44 -19.59 6.43
N ALA A 352 -17.72 -20.85 6.10
CA ALA A 352 -19.09 -21.23 5.73
C ALA A 352 -19.85 -21.71 6.97
N GLU A 353 -21.03 -21.14 7.20
CA GLU A 353 -21.87 -21.55 8.31
C GLU A 353 -22.21 -23.05 8.19
N ASN A 354 -22.04 -23.79 9.29
CA ASN A 354 -22.24 -25.24 9.33
C ASN A 354 -21.39 -26.04 8.30
N TYR A 355 -20.19 -25.57 7.99
CA TYR A 355 -19.32 -26.10 6.93
C TYR A 355 -19.10 -27.60 6.99
N ASN A 356 -19.20 -28.21 8.16
CA ASN A 356 -18.99 -29.66 8.40
C ASN A 356 -20.25 -30.49 8.43
N THR A 357 -21.45 -29.88 8.39
CA THR A 357 -22.74 -30.56 8.49
C THR A 357 -23.73 -30.20 7.38
N ARG A 358 -23.47 -29.09 6.65
CA ARG A 358 -24.27 -28.73 5.46
C ARG A 358 -23.93 -29.67 4.30
N GLY A 359 -24.80 -29.77 3.32
CA GLY A 359 -24.54 -30.52 2.10
C GLY A 359 -23.33 -29.99 1.31
N ILE A 360 -22.96 -30.69 0.25
CA ILE A 360 -22.00 -30.18 -0.73
C ILE A 360 -22.67 -29.05 -1.50
N CYS A 361 -22.06 -27.86 -1.45
CA CYS A 361 -22.63 -26.64 -2.04
C CYS A 361 -22.01 -26.30 -3.42
N GLY A 362 -20.84 -26.83 -3.73
CA GLY A 362 -20.09 -26.50 -4.95
C GLY A 362 -18.84 -25.66 -4.66
N ASP A 363 -18.56 -24.66 -5.48
CA ASP A 363 -17.40 -23.80 -5.36
C ASP A 363 -17.73 -22.49 -4.61
N LEU A 364 -16.87 -22.11 -3.68
CA LEU A 364 -16.79 -20.73 -3.18
C LEU A 364 -15.69 -20.00 -3.98
N ARG A 365 -16.12 -19.13 -4.88
CA ARG A 365 -15.23 -18.31 -5.71
C ARG A 365 -15.08 -16.95 -5.11
N VAL A 366 -13.83 -16.55 -4.79
CA VAL A 366 -13.51 -15.20 -4.37
C VAL A 366 -12.54 -14.60 -5.37
N VAL A 367 -12.94 -13.50 -6.00
CA VAL A 367 -12.09 -12.70 -6.86
C VAL A 367 -11.75 -11.40 -6.13
N GLY A 368 -10.54 -11.34 -5.58
CA GLY A 368 -10.13 -10.18 -4.76
C GLY A 368 -9.01 -10.51 -3.80
N SER A 369 -9.21 -10.19 -2.53
CA SER A 369 -8.25 -10.38 -1.45
C SER A 369 -8.96 -11.01 -0.24
N ILE A 370 -8.31 -11.92 0.45
CA ILE A 370 -8.80 -12.52 1.70
C ILE A 370 -7.75 -12.31 2.79
N VAL A 371 -8.15 -11.61 3.84
CA VAL A 371 -7.32 -11.35 5.00
C VAL A 371 -8.09 -11.72 6.26
N GLU A 372 -7.53 -12.59 7.08
CA GLU A 372 -8.19 -13.11 8.27
C GLU A 372 -7.19 -13.31 9.41
N ASP A 373 -7.65 -13.08 10.64
CA ASP A 373 -6.80 -13.33 11.81
C ASP A 373 -6.55 -14.83 11.98
N HIS A 374 -7.60 -15.63 11.91
CA HIS A 374 -7.51 -17.08 11.93
C HIS A 374 -8.01 -17.65 10.61
N ALA A 375 -7.24 -18.54 10.00
CA ALA A 375 -7.70 -19.23 8.80
C ALA A 375 -8.97 -20.02 9.07
N GLY A 376 -10.02 -19.79 8.24
CA GLY A 376 -11.34 -20.36 8.41
C GLY A 376 -11.58 -21.59 7.54
N ALA A 377 -12.60 -22.37 7.89
CA ALA A 377 -13.02 -23.54 7.13
C ALA A 377 -14.29 -23.24 6.33
N THR A 378 -14.26 -23.53 5.04
CA THR A 378 -15.42 -23.39 4.15
C THR A 378 -16.03 -24.73 3.74
N GLY A 379 -15.33 -25.83 4.01
CA GLY A 379 -15.78 -27.18 3.72
C GLY A 379 -14.92 -28.26 4.36
N THR A 380 -15.31 -29.49 4.21
CA THR A 380 -14.57 -30.67 4.63
C THR A 380 -14.23 -31.59 3.45
N PHE A 381 -13.11 -32.25 3.54
CA PHE A 381 -12.58 -33.11 2.48
C PHE A 381 -12.10 -34.45 3.02
N ASN A 382 -12.26 -35.50 2.24
CA ASN A 382 -11.52 -36.74 2.46
C ASN A 382 -10.11 -36.57 1.87
N PRO A 383 -9.05 -36.83 2.66
CA PRO A 383 -7.67 -36.59 2.24
C PRO A 383 -7.12 -37.71 1.31
N GLY A 384 -7.81 -38.01 0.25
CA GLY A 384 -7.31 -38.95 -0.77
C GLY A 384 -6.65 -38.25 -1.95
N PRO A 385 -5.83 -38.90 -2.78
CA PRO A 385 -5.53 -38.43 -4.12
C PRO A 385 -6.55 -38.95 -5.14
N PRO A 386 -7.47 -38.12 -5.72
CA PRO A 386 -7.70 -36.71 -5.41
C PRO A 386 -8.46 -36.51 -4.11
N ALA A 387 -8.27 -35.32 -3.47
CA ALA A 387 -9.12 -34.92 -2.36
C ALA A 387 -10.56 -34.74 -2.83
N VAL A 388 -11.54 -35.25 -2.06
CA VAL A 388 -12.95 -35.22 -2.41
C VAL A 388 -13.70 -34.40 -1.37
N LEU A 389 -14.43 -33.38 -1.82
CA LEU A 389 -15.31 -32.56 -0.98
C LEU A 389 -16.38 -33.44 -0.36
N THR A 390 -16.61 -33.31 0.93
CA THR A 390 -17.61 -34.08 1.68
C THR A 390 -18.71 -33.21 2.26
N SER A 391 -18.46 -31.92 2.47
CA SER A 391 -19.42 -30.97 3.00
C SER A 391 -18.94 -29.53 2.69
N GLY A 392 -19.86 -28.57 2.56
CA GLY A 392 -19.56 -27.18 2.32
C GLY A 392 -19.07 -26.90 0.90
N PHE A 393 -18.05 -26.06 0.77
CA PHE A 393 -17.53 -25.56 -0.50
C PHE A 393 -16.10 -26.02 -0.78
N ALA A 394 -15.79 -26.16 -2.07
CA ALA A 394 -14.42 -26.15 -2.57
C ALA A 394 -13.99 -24.69 -2.78
N SER A 395 -12.85 -24.29 -2.23
CA SER A 395 -12.35 -22.91 -2.30
C SER A 395 -11.64 -22.64 -3.63
N ARG A 396 -12.01 -21.54 -4.31
CA ARG A 396 -11.41 -21.04 -5.55
C ARG A 396 -11.08 -19.58 -5.38
N PHE A 397 -9.83 -19.27 -5.03
CA PHE A 397 -9.40 -17.92 -4.73
C PHE A 397 -8.54 -17.35 -5.85
N THR A 398 -8.99 -16.25 -6.44
CA THR A 398 -8.31 -15.53 -7.50
C THR A 398 -8.05 -14.09 -7.05
N TYR A 399 -6.81 -13.65 -7.17
CA TYR A 399 -6.45 -12.28 -6.86
C TYR A 399 -6.96 -11.32 -7.93
N ASP A 400 -7.54 -10.22 -7.52
CA ASP A 400 -7.81 -9.10 -8.39
C ASP A 400 -6.53 -8.26 -8.54
N GLU A 401 -5.84 -8.38 -9.67
CA GLU A 401 -4.56 -7.71 -9.91
C GLU A 401 -4.65 -6.17 -9.84
N ARG A 402 -5.84 -5.58 -10.03
CA ARG A 402 -6.09 -4.14 -9.91
C ARG A 402 -5.82 -3.63 -8.49
N LEU A 403 -6.02 -4.48 -7.47
CA LEU A 403 -5.78 -4.16 -6.07
C LEU A 403 -4.29 -3.90 -5.74
N SER A 404 -3.38 -4.25 -6.65
CA SER A 404 -1.97 -3.89 -6.56
C SER A 404 -1.73 -2.39 -6.80
N ASP A 405 -2.63 -1.71 -7.50
CA ASP A 405 -2.60 -0.26 -7.71
C ASP A 405 -3.33 0.46 -6.57
N ASN A 406 -2.73 1.55 -6.11
CA ASN A 406 -3.28 2.39 -5.05
C ASN A 406 -4.63 3.04 -5.42
N ASN A 407 -4.95 3.17 -6.69
CA ASN A 407 -6.20 3.75 -7.19
C ASN A 407 -7.39 2.79 -7.09
N PHE A 408 -7.13 1.48 -6.98
CA PHE A 408 -8.14 0.43 -6.89
C PHE A 408 -8.25 -0.13 -5.46
N ARG A 409 -8.33 0.74 -4.48
CA ARG A 409 -8.55 0.33 -3.09
C ARG A 409 -9.99 0.60 -2.67
N PRO A 410 -10.62 -0.33 -1.93
CA PRO A 410 -11.87 0.00 -1.28
C PRO A 410 -11.67 1.20 -0.34
N PRO A 411 -12.65 2.11 -0.25
CA PRO A 411 -12.57 3.27 0.62
C PRO A 411 -12.28 2.88 2.07
N PHE A 412 -11.32 3.52 2.73
CA PHE A 412 -10.95 3.29 4.14
C PHE A 412 -10.68 1.83 4.53
N TYR A 413 -10.31 1.00 3.55
CA TYR A 413 -9.98 -0.41 3.81
C TYR A 413 -8.78 -0.53 4.75
N PRO A 414 -8.77 -1.51 5.66
CA PRO A 414 -7.70 -1.69 6.64
C PRO A 414 -6.31 -1.76 6.01
N GLY A 415 -5.37 -1.14 6.70
CA GLY A 415 -3.98 -1.09 6.28
C GLY A 415 -3.03 -1.47 7.40
N PHE A 416 -1.77 -1.66 7.04
CA PHE A 416 -0.69 -1.97 7.96
C PHE A 416 0.55 -1.11 7.66
N TRP A 417 1.42 -1.01 8.66
CA TRP A 417 2.71 -0.34 8.49
C TRP A 417 3.74 -1.36 8.03
N ALA A 418 4.09 -1.31 6.74
CA ALA A 418 5.16 -2.14 6.22
C ALA A 418 6.52 -1.58 6.66
N HIS A 419 7.46 -2.49 6.95
CA HIS A 419 8.86 -2.09 7.10
C HIS A 419 9.38 -1.58 5.75
N GLY A 420 9.56 -0.30 5.66
CA GLY A 420 9.99 0.38 4.44
C GLY A 420 10.53 1.76 4.76
N LEU A 421 10.97 2.45 3.76
CA LEU A 421 11.34 3.86 3.81
C LEU A 421 10.63 4.53 2.63
N GLU A 422 9.83 5.53 2.91
CA GLU A 422 9.14 6.32 1.89
C GLU A 422 9.65 7.76 1.94
N VAL A 423 10.12 8.28 0.81
CA VAL A 423 10.44 9.69 0.69
C VAL A 423 9.13 10.45 0.50
N VAL A 424 8.75 11.20 1.52
CA VAL A 424 7.51 11.99 1.54
C VAL A 424 7.71 13.31 0.81
N ASN A 425 8.90 13.89 0.99
CA ASN A 425 9.23 15.16 0.36
C ASN A 425 10.75 15.29 0.19
N TRP A 426 11.17 16.04 -0.84
CA TRP A 426 12.57 16.31 -1.15
C TRP A 426 12.73 17.79 -1.49
N TRP A 427 13.54 18.49 -0.70
CA TRP A 427 13.81 19.90 -0.87
C TRP A 427 15.30 20.14 -1.14
N GLU A 428 15.59 20.82 -2.22
CA GLU A 428 16.91 21.29 -2.55
C GLU A 428 16.99 22.79 -2.24
N SER A 429 17.74 23.13 -1.20
CA SER A 429 17.92 24.51 -0.79
C SER A 429 19.18 25.09 -1.41
N VAL A 430 19.06 26.17 -2.14
CA VAL A 430 20.19 26.90 -2.72
C VAL A 430 20.83 27.87 -1.70
N ARG A 431 20.33 27.92 -0.47
CA ARG A 431 20.85 28.84 0.55
C ARG A 431 21.51 28.10 1.70
N ILE A 432 22.74 28.51 1.95
CA ILE A 432 23.60 28.10 3.04
C ILE A 432 22.97 28.49 4.37
N PRO A 433 22.68 27.55 5.27
CA PRO A 433 22.43 27.88 6.65
C PRO A 433 23.70 28.46 7.26
N GLU A 434 23.53 29.51 8.05
CA GLU A 434 24.60 30.07 8.85
C GLU A 434 25.26 28.96 9.68
N PHE A 435 26.54 28.80 9.47
CA PHE A 435 27.35 27.84 10.20
C PHE A 435 27.90 28.53 11.45
N TYR A 436 27.39 28.15 12.57
CA TYR A 436 28.02 28.36 13.88
C TYR A 436 28.69 27.10 14.37
#